data_307cf98109a91d3875218e0a147b3632
#
_entry.id   307cf98109a91d3875218e0a147b3632
#
_cell.length_a   1.000
_cell.length_b   1.000
_cell.length_c   1.000
_cell.angle_alpha   90.00
_cell.angle_beta   90.00
_cell.angle_gamma   90.00
#
_symmetry.space_group_name_H-M   'P 1'
#
loop_
_entity.id
_entity.type
_entity.pdbx_description
1 polymer ?
#
loop_
_entity_poly.entity_id
_entity_poly.type
_entity_poly.pdbx_seq_one_letter_code
_entity_poly.pdbx_strand_id
1 'polypeptide(L)'
;MFSKADNSAAWAVGGALVMFFIGGLLTTVVLPLVDKSWGRPAPGLKPYTEIQLKGRAIYVREGCWYCHTQQTRTLVSDTKRSGWRGVDSPISTPDEFVYDKPHMFGTKRTGPDLSRVGGKYDTQWHRTHFRNPRDLVPGSVMPPFPWIVNNPEEFTAMVAYLQTLGRAKDWRPDHDYEK
;
A
#
# COMPACT_ATOMS: atom_id res chain seq x y z
N MET A 1 -35.72 9.18 38.81
CA MET A 1 -34.56 9.31 39.72
C MET A 1 -33.30 9.75 38.95
N PHE A 2 -33.38 10.93 38.27
CA PHE A 2 -32.29 11.47 37.42
C PHE A 2 -31.81 12.86 37.86
N SER A 3 -32.05 13.22 39.10
CA SER A 3 -32.14 14.60 39.52
C SER A 3 -30.82 15.38 39.75
N LYS A 4 -29.65 14.78 39.78
CA LYS A 4 -28.39 15.53 39.98
C LYS A 4 -27.46 15.55 38.75
N ALA A 5 -27.48 14.52 37.92
CA ALA A 5 -26.71 14.50 36.66
C ALA A 5 -27.37 15.39 35.58
N ASP A 6 -28.70 15.45 35.55
CA ASP A 6 -29.46 16.25 34.57
C ASP A 6 -29.33 17.76 34.76
N ASN A 7 -28.98 18.19 35.96
CA ASN A 7 -28.88 19.63 36.28
C ASN A 7 -27.41 20.16 36.26
N SER A 8 -26.41 19.33 35.90
CA SER A 8 -25.04 19.77 35.88
C SER A 8 -24.39 19.50 34.52
N ALA A 9 -24.16 20.57 33.76
CA ALA A 9 -23.37 20.49 32.51
C ALA A 9 -22.00 19.83 32.73
N ALA A 10 -21.42 19.97 33.91
CA ALA A 10 -20.13 19.34 34.25
C ALA A 10 -20.21 17.79 34.22
N TRP A 11 -21.31 17.19 34.70
CA TRP A 11 -21.50 15.76 34.63
C TRP A 11 -21.71 15.25 33.21
N ALA A 12 -22.47 16.00 32.40
CA ALA A 12 -22.68 15.65 31.01
C ALA A 12 -21.36 15.73 30.20
N VAL A 13 -20.62 16.82 30.35
CA VAL A 13 -19.32 17.00 29.69
C VAL A 13 -18.30 16.00 30.20
N GLY A 14 -18.18 15.81 31.51
CA GLY A 14 -17.27 14.82 32.10
C GLY A 14 -17.57 13.40 31.64
N GLY A 15 -18.85 13.02 31.66
CA GLY A 15 -19.28 11.71 31.16
C GLY A 15 -18.99 11.50 29.67
N ALA A 16 -19.25 12.50 28.84
CA ALA A 16 -18.90 12.44 27.41
C ALA A 16 -17.40 12.30 27.20
N LEU A 17 -16.57 13.09 27.87
CA LEU A 17 -15.11 12.98 27.77
C LEU A 17 -14.58 11.60 28.18
N VAL A 18 -15.07 11.07 29.28
CA VAL A 18 -14.70 9.72 29.75
C VAL A 18 -15.12 8.66 28.73
N MET A 19 -16.33 8.74 28.20
CA MET A 19 -16.80 7.82 27.18
C MET A 19 -15.97 7.88 25.91
N PHE A 20 -15.65 9.07 25.42
CA PHE A 20 -14.79 9.24 24.25
C PHE A 20 -13.36 8.74 24.51
N PHE A 21 -12.80 9.03 25.68
CA PHE A 21 -11.47 8.58 26.04
C PHE A 21 -11.39 7.05 26.13
N ILE A 22 -12.35 6.43 26.83
CA ILE A 22 -12.40 4.96 26.96
C ILE A 22 -12.67 4.31 25.60
N GLY A 23 -13.64 4.84 24.85
CA GLY A 23 -13.94 4.34 23.50
C GLY A 23 -12.75 4.48 22.56
N GLY A 24 -12.08 5.62 22.56
CA GLY A 24 -10.86 5.85 21.80
C GLY A 24 -9.74 4.89 22.22
N LEU A 25 -9.47 4.74 23.52
CA LEU A 25 -8.45 3.83 24.02
C LEU A 25 -8.74 2.37 23.63
N LEU A 26 -9.98 1.93 23.80
CA LEU A 26 -10.36 0.56 23.42
C LEU A 26 -10.19 0.31 21.92
N THR A 27 -10.67 1.21 21.06
CA THR A 27 -10.67 0.99 19.62
C THR A 27 -9.30 1.21 18.98
N THR A 28 -8.52 2.19 19.43
CA THR A 28 -7.25 2.56 18.78
C THR A 28 -6.02 1.91 19.40
N VAL A 29 -6.12 1.46 20.65
CA VAL A 29 -4.96 0.88 21.36
C VAL A 29 -5.23 -0.57 21.74
N VAL A 30 -6.30 -0.83 22.50
CA VAL A 30 -6.53 -2.17 23.08
C VAL A 30 -6.85 -3.18 21.99
N LEU A 31 -7.78 -2.90 21.08
CA LEU A 31 -8.11 -3.83 20.00
C LEU A 31 -6.90 -4.16 19.12
N PRO A 32 -6.10 -3.19 18.62
CA PRO A 32 -4.89 -3.50 17.88
C PRO A 32 -3.84 -4.30 18.67
N LEU A 33 -3.74 -4.11 19.98
CA LEU A 33 -2.79 -4.85 20.81
C LEU A 33 -3.20 -6.30 21.04
N VAL A 34 -4.51 -6.58 21.17
CA VAL A 34 -5.02 -7.93 21.41
C VAL A 34 -5.26 -8.72 20.13
N ASP A 35 -5.49 -8.03 19.01
CA ASP A 35 -5.66 -8.68 17.72
C ASP A 35 -4.31 -9.11 17.15
N LYS A 36 -3.98 -10.37 17.39
CA LYS A 36 -2.72 -10.97 16.91
C LYS A 36 -2.62 -11.08 15.39
N SER A 37 -3.70 -10.86 14.64
CA SER A 37 -3.68 -10.92 13.17
C SER A 37 -2.87 -9.78 12.57
N TRP A 38 -2.83 -8.64 13.22
CA TRP A 38 -2.13 -7.44 12.75
C TRP A 38 -0.60 -7.57 12.75
N GLY A 39 -0.06 -8.43 13.59
CA GLY A 39 1.39 -8.68 13.68
C GLY A 39 1.87 -9.95 12.99
N ARG A 40 0.96 -10.72 12.38
CA ARG A 40 1.31 -11.98 11.71
C ARG A 40 1.38 -11.75 10.19
N PRO A 41 2.45 -12.21 9.53
CA PRO A 41 2.52 -12.14 8.08
C PRO A 41 1.46 -13.05 7.45
N ALA A 42 0.97 -12.66 6.28
CA ALA A 42 0.14 -13.52 5.45
C ALA A 42 0.85 -14.85 5.17
N PRO A 43 0.09 -15.96 4.99
CA PRO A 43 0.67 -17.26 4.72
C PRO A 43 1.65 -17.19 3.52
N GLY A 44 2.89 -17.65 3.74
CA GLY A 44 3.92 -17.62 2.70
C GLY A 44 4.62 -16.28 2.48
N LEU A 45 4.18 -15.20 3.12
CA LEU A 45 4.85 -13.89 3.03
C LEU A 45 6.23 -13.94 3.71
N LYS A 46 7.28 -13.69 2.94
CA LYS A 46 8.67 -13.63 3.43
C LYS A 46 9.12 -12.19 3.64
N PRO A 47 10.07 -11.93 4.57
CA PRO A 47 10.74 -10.64 4.64
C PRO A 47 11.36 -10.23 3.29
N TYR A 48 11.59 -8.94 3.12
CA TYR A 48 12.29 -8.43 1.95
C TYR A 48 13.75 -8.90 1.95
N THR A 49 14.26 -9.22 0.77
CA THR A 49 15.69 -9.41 0.55
C THR A 49 16.43 -8.07 0.54
N GLU A 50 17.76 -8.07 0.65
CA GLU A 50 18.55 -6.84 0.66
C GLU A 50 18.34 -6.00 -0.61
N ILE A 51 18.29 -6.65 -1.78
CA ILE A 51 18.04 -5.94 -3.03
C ILE A 51 16.64 -5.33 -3.08
N GLN A 52 15.63 -5.99 -2.52
CA GLN A 52 14.27 -5.48 -2.43
C GLN A 52 14.17 -4.31 -1.45
N LEU A 53 14.90 -4.37 -0.32
CA LEU A 53 15.01 -3.25 0.63
C LEU A 53 15.72 -2.06 0.00
N LYS A 54 16.78 -2.27 -0.78
CA LYS A 54 17.44 -1.22 -1.56
C LYS A 54 16.46 -0.57 -2.54
N GLY A 55 15.69 -1.38 -3.27
CA GLY A 55 14.66 -0.88 -4.18
C GLY A 55 13.56 -0.09 -3.47
N ARG A 56 13.13 -0.58 -2.31
CA ARG A 56 12.16 0.13 -1.46
C ARG A 56 12.71 1.47 -0.98
N ALA A 57 13.98 1.55 -0.59
CA ALA A 57 14.62 2.80 -0.20
C ALA A 57 14.66 3.80 -1.37
N ILE A 58 14.94 3.34 -2.59
CA ILE A 58 14.88 4.17 -3.80
C ILE A 58 13.47 4.66 -4.05
N TYR A 59 12.45 3.79 -3.95
CA TYR A 59 11.04 4.14 -4.09
C TYR A 59 10.62 5.28 -3.13
N VAL A 60 11.11 5.24 -1.88
CA VAL A 60 10.88 6.28 -0.87
C VAL A 60 11.65 7.55 -1.24
N ARG A 61 12.93 7.45 -1.59
CA ARG A 61 13.80 8.57 -1.95
C ARG A 61 13.25 9.38 -3.11
N GLU A 62 12.76 8.69 -4.14
CA GLU A 62 12.20 9.35 -5.34
C GLU A 62 10.77 9.86 -5.13
N GLY A 63 10.18 9.63 -3.96
CA GLY A 63 8.86 10.14 -3.63
C GLY A 63 7.70 9.49 -4.39
N CYS A 64 7.87 8.29 -4.90
CA CYS A 64 6.85 7.57 -5.69
C CYS A 64 5.52 7.45 -4.94
N TRP A 65 5.58 7.27 -3.62
CA TRP A 65 4.44 7.15 -2.73
C TRP A 65 3.60 8.44 -2.58
N TYR A 66 4.10 9.61 -3.03
CA TYR A 66 3.30 10.83 -3.07
C TYR A 66 2.21 10.79 -4.15
N CYS A 67 2.46 10.07 -5.25
CA CYS A 67 1.55 9.98 -6.38
C CYS A 67 0.86 8.61 -6.49
N HIS A 68 1.45 7.57 -5.90
CA HIS A 68 0.96 6.20 -5.95
C HIS A 68 0.55 5.72 -4.56
N THR A 69 -0.58 5.02 -4.48
CA THR A 69 -0.97 4.26 -3.28
C THR A 69 -0.48 2.83 -3.40
N GLN A 70 -0.37 2.14 -2.25
CA GLN A 70 -0.14 0.70 -2.17
C GLN A 70 -1.22 0.06 -1.28
N GLN A 71 -2.48 0.30 -1.62
CA GLN A 71 -3.61 -0.25 -0.88
C GLN A 71 -4.83 -0.40 -1.79
N THR A 72 -5.27 -1.63 -2.02
CA THR A 72 -6.58 -1.90 -2.62
C THR A 72 -7.64 -1.90 -1.52
N ARG A 73 -8.52 -0.91 -1.53
CA ARG A 73 -9.62 -0.78 -0.57
C ARG A 73 -10.76 -1.73 -0.91
N THR A 74 -11.75 -1.87 -0.02
CA THR A 74 -12.93 -2.72 -0.18
C THR A 74 -13.93 -2.23 -1.25
N LEU A 75 -13.63 -1.11 -1.90
CA LEU A 75 -14.49 -0.54 -2.94
C LEU A 75 -14.36 -1.31 -4.25
N VAL A 76 -15.48 -1.63 -4.88
CA VAL A 76 -15.49 -2.32 -6.20
C VAL A 76 -14.68 -1.55 -7.26
N SER A 77 -14.72 -0.21 -7.23
CA SER A 77 -13.90 0.61 -8.13
C SER A 77 -12.39 0.43 -7.92
N ASP A 78 -11.97 0.12 -6.70
CA ASP A 78 -10.56 -0.09 -6.37
C ASP A 78 -10.10 -1.48 -6.81
N THR A 79 -10.87 -2.51 -6.52
CA THR A 79 -10.56 -3.89 -6.92
C THR A 79 -10.46 -4.01 -8.43
N LYS A 80 -11.39 -3.37 -9.17
CA LYS A 80 -11.34 -3.32 -10.64
C LYS A 80 -10.14 -2.54 -11.16
N ARG A 81 -9.85 -1.36 -10.58
CA ARG A 81 -8.71 -0.52 -11.00
C ARG A 81 -7.37 -1.20 -10.77
N SER A 82 -7.20 -1.86 -9.63
CA SER A 82 -6.00 -2.61 -9.28
C SER A 82 -5.97 -4.00 -9.92
N GLY A 83 -7.10 -4.44 -10.50
CA GLY A 83 -7.24 -5.69 -11.22
C GLY A 83 -6.44 -5.75 -12.53
N TRP A 84 -6.47 -6.88 -13.18
CA TRP A 84 -5.76 -7.11 -14.42
C TRP A 84 -6.54 -8.03 -15.37
N ARG A 85 -6.62 -7.67 -16.66
CA ARG A 85 -7.28 -8.47 -17.70
C ARG A 85 -8.69 -8.95 -17.33
N GLY A 86 -9.48 -8.07 -16.69
CA GLY A 86 -10.85 -8.38 -16.30
C GLY A 86 -11.00 -9.14 -14.98
N VAL A 87 -9.88 -9.50 -14.34
CA VAL A 87 -9.89 -10.12 -13.01
C VAL A 87 -9.74 -9.02 -11.94
N ASP A 88 -10.66 -8.99 -10.99
CA ASP A 88 -10.62 -8.05 -9.88
C ASP A 88 -9.48 -8.43 -8.91
N SER A 89 -8.72 -7.44 -8.45
CA SER A 89 -7.68 -7.68 -7.47
C SER A 89 -8.23 -7.94 -6.07
N PRO A 90 -7.58 -8.76 -5.25
CA PRO A 90 -7.97 -8.92 -3.85
C PRO A 90 -7.77 -7.61 -3.08
N ILE A 91 -8.63 -7.39 -2.09
CA ILE A 91 -8.51 -6.25 -1.15
C ILE A 91 -7.25 -6.41 -0.30
N SER A 92 -6.67 -5.27 0.10
CA SER A 92 -5.52 -5.27 1.01
C SER A 92 -5.94 -5.57 2.44
N THR A 93 -5.14 -6.36 3.14
CA THR A 93 -5.31 -6.72 4.54
C THR A 93 -4.06 -6.42 5.35
N PRO A 94 -4.14 -6.20 6.67
CA PRO A 94 -3.00 -5.80 7.50
C PRO A 94 -1.81 -6.74 7.45
N ASP A 95 -2.06 -8.04 7.31
CA ASP A 95 -1.05 -9.09 7.25
C ASP A 95 -0.11 -9.04 6.04
N GLU A 96 -0.50 -8.29 4.99
CA GLU A 96 0.36 -8.04 3.83
C GLU A 96 1.54 -7.12 4.14
N PHE A 97 1.38 -6.22 5.13
CA PHE A 97 2.25 -5.08 5.36
C PHE A 97 3.14 -5.21 6.61
N VAL A 98 3.19 -6.38 7.24
CA VAL A 98 3.93 -6.58 8.51
C VAL A 98 5.43 -6.27 8.40
N TYR A 99 5.98 -6.38 7.20
CA TYR A 99 7.38 -6.06 6.90
C TYR A 99 7.60 -4.64 6.36
N ASP A 100 6.51 -3.87 6.17
CA ASP A 100 6.59 -2.49 5.68
C ASP A 100 6.72 -1.50 6.83
N LYS A 101 7.87 -0.87 6.94
CA LYS A 101 8.16 0.17 7.95
C LYS A 101 8.88 1.35 7.29
N PRO A 102 8.17 2.49 7.13
CA PRO A 102 6.74 2.73 7.30
C PRO A 102 5.88 2.10 6.18
N HIS A 103 4.58 1.97 6.42
CA HIS A 103 3.63 1.57 5.38
C HIS A 103 3.53 2.64 4.27
N MET A 104 3.37 2.19 3.02
CA MET A 104 3.29 3.07 1.85
C MET A 104 1.85 3.17 1.31
N PHE A 105 0.84 3.18 2.18
CA PHE A 105 -0.56 3.21 1.77
C PHE A 105 -0.86 4.36 0.82
N GLY A 106 -0.38 5.56 1.15
CA GLY A 106 -0.66 6.77 0.39
C GLY A 106 -2.12 7.20 0.44
N THR A 107 -2.39 8.43 0.06
CA THR A 107 -3.76 8.98 0.01
C THR A 107 -4.11 9.52 -1.36
N LYS A 108 -3.12 9.73 -2.22
CA LYS A 108 -3.28 10.27 -3.57
C LYS A 108 -3.04 9.19 -4.61
N ARG A 109 -3.84 9.23 -5.65
CA ARG A 109 -3.74 8.39 -6.85
C ARG A 109 -3.64 9.27 -8.09
N THR A 110 -2.67 10.18 -8.11
CA THR A 110 -2.26 10.88 -9.33
C THR A 110 -1.77 9.87 -10.36
N GLY A 111 -1.02 8.87 -9.91
CA GLY A 111 -0.78 7.63 -10.62
C GLY A 111 -1.67 6.48 -10.11
N PRO A 112 -1.67 5.31 -10.76
CA PRO A 112 -2.43 4.13 -10.32
C PRO A 112 -1.91 3.58 -8.99
N ASP A 113 -2.76 2.80 -8.31
CA ASP A 113 -2.36 2.00 -7.16
C ASP A 113 -1.37 0.91 -7.57
N LEU A 114 -0.31 0.73 -6.79
CA LEU A 114 0.77 -0.21 -7.06
C LEU A 114 0.72 -1.49 -6.22
N SER A 115 -0.26 -1.63 -5.31
CA SER A 115 -0.31 -2.79 -4.40
C SER A 115 -0.37 -4.14 -5.10
N ARG A 116 -0.72 -4.15 -6.38
CA ARG A 116 -0.88 -5.37 -7.20
C ARG A 116 -0.09 -5.28 -8.52
N VAL A 117 1.02 -4.52 -8.53
CA VAL A 117 1.78 -4.30 -9.77
C VAL A 117 2.79 -5.42 -10.05
N GLY A 118 3.20 -6.17 -9.03
CA GLY A 118 4.12 -7.29 -9.21
C GLY A 118 3.60 -8.32 -10.20
N GLY A 119 4.41 -8.68 -11.18
CA GLY A 119 4.05 -9.59 -12.26
C GLY A 119 3.19 -9.02 -13.38
N LYS A 120 2.73 -7.76 -13.29
CA LYS A 120 1.95 -7.12 -14.38
C LYS A 120 2.81 -6.70 -15.55
N TYR A 121 4.01 -6.27 -15.29
CA TYR A 121 4.91 -5.69 -16.28
C TYR A 121 6.30 -6.28 -16.13
N ASP A 122 6.95 -6.51 -17.26
CA ASP A 122 8.31 -7.02 -17.30
C ASP A 122 9.37 -5.93 -17.03
N THR A 123 10.61 -6.34 -16.95
CA THR A 123 11.75 -5.46 -16.69
C THR A 123 11.92 -4.42 -17.80
N GLN A 124 11.66 -4.78 -19.07
CA GLN A 124 11.81 -3.86 -20.19
C GLN A 124 10.71 -2.78 -20.18
N TRP A 125 9.48 -3.15 -19.83
CA TRP A 125 8.41 -2.19 -19.62
C TRP A 125 8.79 -1.17 -18.54
N HIS A 126 9.28 -1.63 -17.38
CA HIS A 126 9.74 -0.74 -16.31
C HIS A 126 10.87 0.17 -16.75
N ARG A 127 11.81 -0.33 -17.57
CA ARG A 127 12.91 0.47 -18.13
C ARG A 127 12.40 1.61 -18.98
N THR A 128 11.49 1.33 -19.89
CA THR A 128 10.87 2.33 -20.76
C THR A 128 10.05 3.32 -19.95
N HIS A 129 9.26 2.80 -19.01
CA HIS A 129 8.39 3.62 -18.15
C HIS A 129 9.17 4.62 -17.28
N PHE A 130 10.28 4.21 -16.66
CA PHE A 130 11.10 5.13 -15.88
C PHE A 130 11.90 6.10 -16.76
N ARG A 131 12.32 5.68 -17.94
CA ARG A 131 13.02 6.57 -18.86
C ARG A 131 12.12 7.70 -19.35
N ASN A 132 10.94 7.36 -19.83
CA ASN A 132 9.91 8.31 -20.20
C ASN A 132 8.52 7.63 -20.13
N PRO A 133 7.70 7.91 -19.13
CA PRO A 133 6.38 7.28 -19.00
C PRO A 133 5.46 7.48 -20.21
N ARG A 134 5.64 8.56 -20.94
CA ARG A 134 4.80 8.92 -22.11
C ARG A 134 5.03 8.03 -23.31
N ASP A 135 6.16 7.32 -23.36
CA ASP A 135 6.44 6.35 -24.43
C ASP A 135 5.51 5.13 -24.34
N LEU A 136 4.98 4.84 -23.17
CA LEU A 136 4.03 3.75 -22.93
C LEU A 136 2.59 4.24 -22.70
N VAL A 137 2.46 5.40 -22.06
CA VAL A 137 1.18 6.01 -21.71
C VAL A 137 1.20 7.49 -22.14
N PRO A 138 0.78 7.84 -23.36
CA PRO A 138 0.93 9.17 -23.92
C PRO A 138 0.38 10.32 -23.06
N GLY A 139 -0.69 10.08 -22.28
CA GLY A 139 -1.28 11.06 -21.36
C GLY A 139 -0.67 11.06 -19.94
N SER A 140 0.45 10.37 -19.72
CA SER A 140 1.03 10.27 -18.38
C SER A 140 1.50 11.61 -17.84
N VAL A 141 1.10 11.90 -16.60
CA VAL A 141 1.60 13.05 -15.82
C VAL A 141 2.82 12.69 -14.96
N MET A 142 3.20 11.42 -14.92
CA MET A 142 4.38 10.97 -14.19
C MET A 142 5.64 11.60 -14.80
N PRO A 143 6.55 12.18 -13.98
CA PRO A 143 7.83 12.65 -14.46
C PRO A 143 8.74 11.48 -14.87
N PRO A 144 9.69 11.68 -15.79
CA PRO A 144 10.72 10.69 -16.09
C PRO A 144 11.75 10.60 -14.96
N PHE A 145 12.31 9.41 -14.76
CA PHE A 145 13.37 9.11 -13.78
C PHE A 145 14.57 8.42 -14.47
N PRO A 146 15.19 9.07 -15.49
CA PRO A 146 16.24 8.45 -16.28
C PRO A 146 17.47 8.07 -15.46
N TRP A 147 17.74 8.76 -14.34
CA TRP A 147 18.87 8.45 -13.45
C TRP A 147 18.76 7.07 -12.82
N ILE A 148 17.53 6.59 -12.49
CA ILE A 148 17.32 5.22 -12.01
C ILE A 148 17.72 4.22 -13.10
N VAL A 149 17.31 4.47 -14.35
CA VAL A 149 17.60 3.59 -15.48
C VAL A 149 19.08 3.59 -15.86
N ASN A 150 19.73 4.74 -15.71
CA ASN A 150 21.15 4.91 -16.02
C ASN A 150 22.08 4.26 -14.96
N ASN A 151 21.55 3.94 -13.79
CA ASN A 151 22.26 3.16 -12.77
C ASN A 151 21.69 1.73 -12.75
N PRO A 152 22.38 0.73 -13.32
CA PRO A 152 21.87 -0.64 -13.42
C PRO A 152 21.56 -1.29 -12.08
N GLU A 153 22.31 -0.95 -11.03
CA GLU A 153 22.10 -1.46 -9.68
C GLU A 153 20.78 -0.90 -9.08
N GLU A 154 20.58 0.42 -9.17
CA GLU A 154 19.35 1.05 -8.68
C GLU A 154 18.12 0.59 -9.47
N PHE A 155 18.27 0.47 -10.78
CA PHE A 155 17.19 -0.03 -11.63
C PHE A 155 16.80 -1.47 -11.26
N THR A 156 17.78 -2.35 -11.11
CA THR A 156 17.53 -3.75 -10.73
C THR A 156 16.88 -3.84 -9.34
N ALA A 157 17.36 -3.05 -8.39
CA ALA A 157 16.79 -2.99 -7.05
C ALA A 157 15.35 -2.47 -7.06
N MET A 158 15.07 -1.40 -7.80
CA MET A 158 13.72 -0.82 -7.94
C MET A 158 12.75 -1.85 -8.53
N VAL A 159 13.13 -2.51 -9.62
CA VAL A 159 12.30 -3.55 -10.24
C VAL A 159 12.09 -4.72 -9.28
N ALA A 160 13.14 -5.18 -8.59
CA ALA A 160 13.03 -6.24 -7.61
C ALA A 160 12.04 -5.91 -6.49
N TYR A 161 11.98 -4.65 -6.04
CA TYR A 161 10.98 -4.21 -5.08
C TYR A 161 9.57 -4.20 -5.69
N LEU A 162 9.38 -3.57 -6.85
CA LEU A 162 8.06 -3.47 -7.48
C LEU A 162 7.46 -4.84 -7.78
N GLN A 163 8.27 -5.82 -8.16
CA GLN A 163 7.83 -7.18 -8.41
C GLN A 163 7.38 -7.93 -7.13
N THR A 164 7.64 -7.37 -5.94
CA THR A 164 7.09 -7.96 -4.70
C THR A 164 5.67 -7.53 -4.39
N LEU A 165 5.17 -6.46 -5.02
CA LEU A 165 3.87 -5.88 -4.71
C LEU A 165 2.73 -6.79 -5.18
N GLY A 166 1.95 -7.30 -4.22
CA GLY A 166 0.90 -8.29 -4.45
C GLY A 166 1.24 -9.72 -4.02
N ARG A 167 2.50 -10.01 -3.68
CA ARG A 167 2.97 -11.35 -3.32
C ARG A 167 2.25 -11.98 -2.13
N ALA A 168 1.79 -11.15 -1.16
CA ALA A 168 1.09 -11.64 0.03
C ALA A 168 -0.29 -12.25 -0.27
N LYS A 169 -0.88 -11.94 -1.41
CA LYS A 169 -2.16 -12.46 -1.88
C LYS A 169 -2.00 -13.51 -2.98
N ASP A 170 -0.77 -13.95 -3.22
CA ASP A 170 -0.43 -14.79 -4.37
C ASP A 170 -1.00 -14.22 -5.69
N TRP A 171 -1.06 -12.89 -5.73
CA TRP A 171 -1.56 -12.17 -6.88
C TRP A 171 -0.53 -12.27 -8.01
N ARG A 172 -0.82 -13.10 -8.96
CA ARG A 172 -0.09 -13.27 -10.21
C ARG A 172 -1.09 -13.04 -11.32
N PRO A 173 -1.14 -11.84 -11.90
CA PRO A 173 -1.95 -11.66 -13.10
C PRO A 173 -1.33 -12.49 -14.21
N ASP A 174 -1.94 -13.62 -14.51
CA ASP A 174 -1.58 -14.56 -15.59
C ASP A 174 -0.09 -14.89 -15.77
N HIS A 175 0.24 -16.16 -15.63
CA HIS A 175 1.52 -16.73 -16.06
C HIS A 175 1.74 -16.68 -17.59
N ASP A 176 0.80 -16.10 -18.35
CA ASP A 176 0.76 -16.10 -19.80
C ASP A 176 1.43 -14.89 -20.47
N TYR A 177 2.24 -14.12 -19.74
CA TYR A 177 3.05 -13.04 -20.36
C TYR A 177 4.17 -13.55 -21.25
N GLU A 178 4.50 -14.84 -21.19
CA GLU A 178 5.58 -15.46 -21.96
C GLU A 178 5.10 -16.23 -23.18
N LYS A 179 3.83 -16.04 -23.61
CA LYS A 179 3.32 -16.63 -24.86
C LYS A 179 3.12 -15.59 -25.93
#